data_a6353e846eee71717f2cf7f662dc9299
#
_entry.id   a6353e846eee71717f2cf7f662dc9299
#
_cell.length_a   1.000
_cell.length_b   1.000
_cell.length_c   1.000
_cell.angle_alpha   90.00
_cell.angle_beta   90.00
_cell.angle_gamma   90.00
#
_symmetry.space_group_name_H-M   'P 1'
#
loop_
_entity.id
_entity.type
_entity.pdbx_description
1 polymer ?
#
loop_
_entity_poly.entity_id
_entity_poly.type
_entity_poly.pdbx_seq_one_letter_code
_entity_poly.pdbx_strand_id
1 'polypeptide(L)' 'MNYRNTLSPWCVFRKEASLFNVCVARFRRRDDACAYARLLESNNHHPYEVVFDVN' A
#
# COMPACT_ATOMS: atom_id res chain seq x y z
N MET A 1 -13.51 -6.47 11.70
CA MET A 1 -12.95 -6.51 10.35
C MET A 1 -13.70 -5.56 9.44
N ASN A 2 -13.00 -4.76 8.69
CA ASN A 2 -13.61 -3.78 7.80
C ASN A 2 -13.94 -4.44 6.46
N TYR A 3 -15.19 -4.31 6.02
CA TYR A 3 -15.66 -4.91 4.77
C TYR A 3 -14.84 -4.44 3.56
N ARG A 4 -14.52 -3.12 3.50
CA ARG A 4 -13.72 -2.56 2.41
C ARG A 4 -12.32 -3.15 2.38
N ASN A 5 -11.73 -3.37 3.56
CA ASN A 5 -10.40 -3.96 3.65
C ASN A 5 -10.39 -5.41 3.17
N THR A 6 -11.49 -6.12 3.41
CA THR A 6 -11.63 -7.49 2.92
C THR A 6 -11.70 -7.54 1.40
N LEU A 7 -12.38 -6.55 0.77
CA LEU A 7 -12.49 -6.48 -0.68
C LEU A 7 -11.19 -6.01 -1.35
N SER A 8 -10.43 -5.17 -0.65
CA SER A 8 -9.19 -4.61 -1.18
C SER A 8 -8.08 -4.78 -0.14
N PRO A 9 -7.60 -6.01 0.06
CA PRO A 9 -6.68 -6.32 1.14
C PRO A 9 -5.24 -5.91 0.90
N TRP A 10 -4.87 -5.62 -0.34
CA TRP A 10 -3.49 -5.28 -0.65
C TRP A 10 -3.26 -3.78 -0.44
N CYS A 11 -2.53 -3.45 0.63
CA CYS A 11 -2.23 -2.08 0.99
C CYS A 11 -0.88 -1.66 0.48
N VAL A 12 -0.80 -0.44 -0.05
CA VAL A 12 0.48 0.18 -0.35
C VAL A 12 0.76 1.18 0.77
N PHE A 13 1.82 0.96 1.52
CA PHE A 13 2.25 1.83 2.59
C PHE A 13 3.45 2.64 2.18
N ARG A 14 3.44 3.93 2.51
CA ARG A 14 4.62 4.77 2.40
C ARG A 14 5.37 4.67 3.73
N LYS A 15 6.63 4.29 3.66
CA LYS A 15 7.47 4.22 4.86
C LYS A 15 7.99 5.61 5.18
N GLU A 16 7.53 6.13 6.30
CA GLU A 16 7.96 7.42 6.78
C GLU A 16 9.17 7.26 7.70
N ALA A 17 9.94 8.34 7.85
CA ALA A 17 11.01 8.37 8.84
C ALA A 17 10.47 8.25 10.27
N SER A 18 9.22 8.60 10.47
CA SER A 18 8.53 8.45 11.75
C SER A 18 8.16 6.98 11.98
N LEU A 19 7.63 6.69 13.15
CA LEU A 19 7.26 5.32 13.54
C LEU A 19 6.03 4.80 12.82
N PHE A 20 5.33 5.63 12.07
CA PHE A 20 4.08 5.26 11.44
C PHE A 20 4.21 5.13 9.93
N ASN A 21 3.66 4.04 9.40
CA ASN A 21 3.51 3.88 7.97
C ASN A 21 2.15 4.45 7.56
N VAL A 22 2.12 5.12 6.42
CA VAL A 22 0.89 5.71 5.90
C VAL A 22 0.36 4.85 4.77
N CYS A 23 -0.87 4.36 4.90
CA CYS A 23 -1.53 3.63 3.83
C CYS A 23 -2.01 4.63 2.78
N VAL A 24 -1.42 4.59 1.60
CA VAL A 24 -1.74 5.55 0.55
C VAL A 24 -2.75 5.02 -0.44
N ALA A 25 -2.89 3.70 -0.55
CA ALA A 25 -3.87 3.09 -1.45
C ALA A 25 -4.12 1.63 -1.09
N ARG A 26 -5.26 1.11 -1.53
CA ARG A 26 -5.60 -0.30 -1.36
C ARG A 26 -6.07 -0.86 -2.69
N PHE A 27 -5.77 -2.13 -2.93
CA PHE A 27 -6.09 -2.80 -4.18
C PHE A 27 -6.62 -4.21 -3.92
N ARG A 28 -7.40 -4.71 -4.87
CA ARG A 28 -7.93 -6.07 -4.80
C ARG A 28 -6.87 -7.10 -5.12
N ARG A 29 -5.92 -6.73 -5.99
CA ARG A 29 -4.88 -7.64 -6.48
C ARG A 29 -3.50 -7.14 -6.11
N ARG A 30 -2.64 -8.09 -5.77
CA ARG A 30 -1.25 -7.79 -5.45
C ARG A 30 -0.52 -7.09 -6.61
N ASP A 31 -0.75 -7.56 -7.83
CA ASP A 31 -0.08 -7.01 -9.02
C ASP A 31 -0.38 -5.53 -9.20
N ASP A 32 -1.63 -5.15 -8.97
CA ASP A 32 -2.04 -3.75 -9.07
C ASP A 32 -1.36 -2.92 -7.99
N ALA A 33 -1.31 -3.45 -6.77
CA ALA A 33 -0.64 -2.77 -5.67
C ALA A 33 0.85 -2.60 -5.95
N CYS A 34 1.50 -3.63 -6.45
CA CYS A 34 2.92 -3.57 -6.79
C CYS A 34 3.20 -2.56 -7.90
N ALA A 35 2.36 -2.53 -8.92
CA ALA A 35 2.51 -1.58 -10.02
C ALA A 35 2.39 -0.15 -9.50
N TYR A 36 1.41 0.09 -8.64
CA TYR A 36 1.20 1.41 -8.05
C TYR A 36 2.38 1.83 -7.17
N ALA A 37 2.88 0.90 -6.36
CA ALA A 37 4.04 1.17 -5.51
C ALA A 37 5.27 1.55 -6.33
N ARG A 38 5.51 0.85 -7.43
CA ARG A 38 6.62 1.16 -8.33
C ARG A 38 6.47 2.54 -8.94
N LEU A 39 5.26 2.89 -9.35
CA LEU A 39 4.98 4.20 -9.90
C LEU A 39 5.27 5.31 -8.88
N LEU A 40 4.84 5.11 -7.64
CA LEU A 40 5.08 6.09 -6.59
C LEU A 40 6.56 6.23 -6.25
N GLU A 41 7.28 5.12 -6.18
CA GLU A 41 8.71 5.15 -5.91
C GLU A 41 9.46 5.93 -6.99
N SER A 42 9.06 5.71 -8.25
CA SER A 42 9.66 6.40 -9.37
C SER A 42 9.43 7.91 -9.33
N ASN A 43 8.23 8.32 -8.89
CA ASN A 43 7.87 9.73 -8.86
C ASN A 43 8.32 10.48 -7.61
N ASN A 44 8.28 9.81 -6.46
CA ASN A 44 8.47 10.47 -5.18
C ASN A 44 9.77 10.13 -4.48
N HIS A 45 10.46 9.10 -4.92
CA HIS A 45 11.71 8.64 -4.32
C HIS A 45 11.59 8.25 -2.84
N HIS A 46 10.37 7.88 -2.41
CA HIS A 46 10.13 7.35 -1.07
C HIS A 46 10.01 5.83 -1.13
N PRO A 47 10.38 5.13 -0.07
CA PRO A 47 10.17 3.69 -0.03
C PRO A 47 8.70 3.36 0.20
N TYR A 48 8.22 2.37 -0.53
CA TYR A 48 6.86 1.88 -0.40
C TYR A 48 6.87 0.38 -0.17
N GLU A 49 5.84 -0.13 0.49
CA GLU A 49 5.71 -1.54 0.79
C GLU A 49 4.30 -2.01 0.51
N VAL A 50 4.18 -3.17 -0.11
CA VAL A 50 2.90 -3.81 -0.39
C VAL A 50 2.67 -4.88 0.67
N VAL A 51 1.55 -4.78 1.38
CA VAL A 51 1.23 -5.66 2.50
C VAL A 51 -0.18 -6.18 2.36
N PHE A 52 -0.38 -7.46 2.65
CA PHE A 52 -1.71 -8.04 2.73
C PHE A 52 -2.30 -7.69 4.09
N ASP A 53 -3.32 -6.85 4.11
CA ASP A 53 -3.90 -6.33 5.33
C ASP A 53 -5.42 -6.24 5.21
N VAL A 54 -6.12 -7.06 5.96
CA VAL A 54 -7.59 -7.12 5.94
C VAL A 54 -8.22 -6.51 7.20
N ASN A 55 -7.43 -5.93 8.06
CA ASN A 55 -7.93 -5.28 9.29
C ASN A 55 -8.26 -3.81 9.09
#